data_6657793db3f2c54933e74bf4061a3b5d
#
_entry.id   6657793db3f2c54933e74bf4061a3b5d
#
_cell.length_a   1.000
_cell.length_b   1.000
_cell.length_c   1.000
_cell.angle_alpha   90.00
_cell.angle_beta   90.00
_cell.angle_gamma   90.00
#
_symmetry.space_group_name_H-M   'P 1'
#
loop_
_entity.id
_entity.type
_entity.pdbx_description
1 polymer ?
#
loop_
_entity_poly.entity_id
_entity_poly.type
_entity_poly.pdbx_seq_one_letter_code
_entity_poly.pdbx_strand_id
1 'polypeptide(L)'
;MSSSNGKPLCLIVKVKSVPGKEEELKEVLTRMIEPTRKEPGCIAYQLYSNDKNDTFFFYELWQTAAHLDAHSKTPHYERLVKERVGLVAEGGENTRLEEILV
;
A
#
# COMPACT_ATOMS: atom_id res chain seq x y z
N MET A 1 13.31 -17.07 -21.49
CA MET A 1 12.71 -15.90 -20.87
C MET A 1 12.18 -16.23 -19.49
N SER A 2 12.45 -15.39 -18.58
CA SER A 2 12.02 -15.65 -17.22
C SER A 2 10.54 -15.35 -17.06
N SER A 3 9.79 -16.31 -16.52
CA SER A 3 8.38 -16.12 -16.21
C SER A 3 8.17 -15.16 -15.06
N SER A 4 9.23 -14.85 -14.29
CA SER A 4 9.10 -13.95 -13.15
C SER A 4 8.64 -12.56 -13.55
N ASN A 5 8.93 -12.13 -14.80
CA ASN A 5 8.52 -10.80 -15.27
C ASN A 5 7.01 -10.71 -15.49
N GLY A 6 6.32 -11.83 -15.64
CA GLY A 6 4.88 -11.85 -15.84
C GLY A 6 4.08 -12.22 -14.60
N LYS A 7 4.76 -12.51 -13.50
CA LYS A 7 4.05 -12.92 -12.28
C LYS A 7 3.53 -11.71 -11.53
N PRO A 8 2.25 -11.76 -11.12
CA PRO A 8 1.74 -10.71 -10.24
C PRO A 8 2.49 -10.70 -8.91
N LEU A 9 2.68 -9.50 -8.41
CA LEU A 9 3.33 -9.28 -7.12
C LEU A 9 2.29 -8.81 -6.12
N CYS A 10 2.16 -9.53 -5.02
CA CYS A 10 1.29 -9.13 -3.93
C CYS A 10 2.10 -8.45 -2.84
N LEU A 11 1.58 -7.35 -2.33
CA LEU A 11 2.22 -6.60 -1.25
C LEU A 11 1.20 -6.32 -0.16
N ILE A 12 1.57 -6.63 1.08
CA ILE A 12 0.80 -6.23 2.25
C ILE A 12 1.60 -5.16 2.98
N VAL A 13 0.97 -4.00 3.17
CA VAL A 13 1.60 -2.87 3.86
C VAL A 13 0.86 -2.64 5.16
N LYS A 14 1.56 -2.80 6.28
CA LYS A 14 0.99 -2.56 7.59
C LYS A 14 1.42 -1.19 8.09
N VAL A 15 0.46 -0.37 8.50
CA VAL A 15 0.69 1.00 8.95
C VAL A 15 0.01 1.18 10.29
N LYS A 16 0.79 1.49 11.33
CA LYS A 16 0.24 1.75 12.67
C LYS A 16 0.10 3.25 12.89
N SER A 17 -0.98 3.64 13.55
CA SER A 17 -1.23 5.04 13.87
C SER A 17 -0.57 5.44 15.18
N VAL A 18 -0.08 6.67 15.22
CA VAL A 18 0.23 7.32 16.49
C VAL A 18 -1.09 7.45 17.26
N PRO A 19 -1.11 7.14 18.58
CA PRO A 19 -2.33 7.28 19.37
C PRO A 19 -2.94 8.68 19.24
N GLY A 20 -4.24 8.74 18.96
CA GLY A 20 -4.95 9.99 18.79
C GLY A 20 -4.95 10.52 17.37
N LYS A 21 -4.23 9.87 16.45
CA LYS A 21 -4.13 10.30 15.05
C LYS A 21 -4.80 9.33 14.08
N GLU A 22 -5.59 8.40 14.60
CA GLU A 22 -6.16 7.33 13.79
C GLU A 22 -7.03 7.82 12.65
N GLU A 23 -7.94 8.77 12.93
CA GLU A 23 -8.85 9.25 11.91
C GLU A 23 -8.10 10.07 10.85
N GLU A 24 -7.15 10.87 11.28
CA GLU A 24 -6.36 11.68 10.38
C GLU A 24 -5.53 10.80 9.45
N LEU A 25 -4.89 9.77 10.00
CA LEU A 25 -4.12 8.82 9.20
C LEU A 25 -5.02 8.08 8.21
N LYS A 26 -6.20 7.64 8.68
CA LYS A 26 -7.15 6.95 7.81
C LYS A 26 -7.51 7.79 6.60
N GLU A 27 -7.75 9.09 6.79
CA GLU A 27 -8.05 9.99 5.67
C GLU A 27 -6.88 10.07 4.69
N VAL A 28 -5.67 10.22 5.22
CA VAL A 28 -4.47 10.31 4.38
C VAL A 28 -4.31 9.05 3.53
N LEU A 29 -4.47 7.88 4.15
CA LEU A 29 -4.33 6.61 3.45
C LEU A 29 -5.45 6.39 2.44
N THR A 30 -6.66 6.79 2.78
CA THR A 30 -7.82 6.62 1.89
C THR A 30 -7.64 7.39 0.58
N ARG A 31 -7.00 8.54 0.62
CA ARG A 31 -6.77 9.34 -0.59
C ARG A 31 -5.90 8.66 -1.61
N MET A 32 -5.18 7.62 -1.21
CA MET A 32 -4.32 6.86 -2.13
C MET A 32 -5.11 5.94 -3.05
N ILE A 33 -6.31 5.55 -2.64
CA ILE A 33 -7.01 4.44 -3.29
C ILE A 33 -7.34 4.75 -4.74
N GLU A 34 -8.03 5.84 -4.98
CA GLU A 34 -8.53 6.14 -6.32
C GLU A 34 -7.42 6.39 -7.34
N PRO A 35 -6.44 7.27 -7.05
CA PRO A 35 -5.38 7.50 -8.03
C PRO A 35 -4.50 6.27 -8.25
N THR A 36 -4.29 5.44 -7.21
CA THR A 36 -3.48 4.24 -7.37
C THR A 36 -4.17 3.23 -8.28
N ARG A 37 -5.49 3.09 -8.16
CA ARG A 37 -6.23 2.15 -8.99
C ARG A 37 -6.19 2.51 -10.47
N LYS A 38 -5.84 3.73 -10.80
CA LYS A 38 -5.70 4.18 -12.19
C LYS A 38 -4.29 3.99 -12.75
N GLU A 39 -3.35 3.56 -11.92
CA GLU A 39 -1.98 3.36 -12.36
C GLU A 39 -1.87 2.13 -13.26
N PRO A 40 -1.00 2.19 -14.28
CA PRO A 40 -0.75 0.99 -15.08
C PRO A 40 -0.24 -0.14 -14.21
N GLY A 41 -0.76 -1.33 -14.45
CA GLY A 41 -0.32 -2.52 -13.72
C GLY A 41 -0.93 -2.71 -12.35
N CYS A 42 -1.77 -1.80 -11.88
CA CYS A 42 -2.47 -2.00 -10.60
C CYS A 42 -3.64 -2.94 -10.82
N ILE A 43 -3.53 -4.15 -10.27
CA ILE A 43 -4.60 -5.14 -10.37
C ILE A 43 -5.59 -4.98 -9.23
N ALA A 44 -5.07 -4.74 -8.02
CA ALA A 44 -5.91 -4.51 -6.84
C ALA A 44 -5.19 -3.58 -5.88
N TYR A 45 -5.96 -2.74 -5.22
CA TYR A 45 -5.43 -1.81 -4.21
C TYR A 45 -6.56 -1.55 -3.22
N GLN A 46 -6.44 -2.13 -2.03
CA GLN A 46 -7.52 -2.10 -1.03
C GLN A 46 -6.93 -1.74 0.33
N LEU A 47 -7.71 -1.02 1.11
CA LEU A 47 -7.29 -0.59 2.44
C LEU A 47 -8.21 -1.23 3.47
N TYR A 48 -7.62 -1.82 4.48
CA TYR A 48 -8.32 -2.45 5.58
C TYR A 48 -7.85 -1.86 6.89
N SER A 49 -8.70 -1.95 7.90
CA SER A 49 -8.30 -1.58 9.26
C SER A 49 -8.55 -2.77 10.18
N ASN A 50 -7.80 -2.84 11.28
CA ASN A 50 -8.10 -3.82 12.30
C ASN A 50 -9.35 -3.40 13.09
N ASP A 51 -9.82 -4.25 14.00
CA ASP A 51 -11.05 -4.00 14.76
C ASP A 51 -10.93 -2.81 15.70
N LYS A 52 -9.72 -2.45 16.10
CA LYS A 52 -9.48 -1.29 16.97
C LYS A 52 -9.34 0.01 16.20
N ASN A 53 -9.28 -0.03 14.88
CA ASN A 53 -9.09 1.13 14.01
C ASN A 53 -7.81 1.92 14.32
N ASP A 54 -6.77 1.24 14.73
CA ASP A 54 -5.48 1.88 15.01
C ASP A 54 -4.35 1.35 14.11
N THR A 55 -4.63 0.36 13.29
CA THR A 55 -3.67 -0.24 12.37
C THR A 55 -4.37 -0.48 11.06
N PHE A 56 -3.71 -0.07 9.98
CA PHE A 56 -4.27 -0.15 8.64
C PHE A 56 -3.40 -1.04 7.77
N PHE A 57 -4.04 -1.69 6.80
CA PHE A 57 -3.35 -2.61 5.91
C PHE A 57 -3.74 -2.30 4.48
N PHE A 58 -2.74 -2.04 3.62
CA PHE A 58 -2.98 -2.04 2.19
C PHE A 58 -2.75 -3.45 1.68
N TYR A 59 -3.71 -3.94 0.92
CA TYR A 59 -3.54 -5.12 0.09
C TYR A 59 -3.35 -4.64 -1.34
N GLU A 60 -2.21 -4.96 -1.93
CA GLU A 60 -1.84 -4.49 -3.25
C GLU A 60 -1.48 -5.65 -4.13
N LEU A 61 -1.97 -5.64 -5.36
CA LEU A 61 -1.60 -6.63 -6.35
C LEU A 61 -1.21 -5.91 -7.63
N TRP A 62 0.02 -6.14 -8.07
CA TRP A 62 0.60 -5.46 -9.21
C TRP A 62 1.00 -6.48 -10.27
N GLN A 63 0.88 -6.10 -11.54
CA GLN A 63 1.24 -6.99 -12.64
C GLN A 63 2.70 -7.41 -12.57
N THR A 64 3.59 -6.49 -12.24
CA THR A 64 5.02 -6.77 -12.12
C THR A 64 5.64 -5.90 -11.03
N ALA A 65 6.85 -6.26 -10.62
CA ALA A 65 7.60 -5.45 -9.66
C ALA A 65 7.91 -4.06 -10.21
N ALA A 66 8.07 -3.95 -11.53
CA ALA A 66 8.34 -2.65 -12.15
C ALA A 66 7.16 -1.69 -11.99
N HIS A 67 5.93 -2.22 -12.03
CA HIS A 67 4.74 -1.38 -11.81
C HIS A 67 4.66 -0.91 -10.35
N LEU A 68 5.03 -1.75 -9.42
CA LEU A 68 5.10 -1.33 -8.02
C LEU A 68 6.17 -0.26 -7.82
N ASP A 69 7.31 -0.41 -8.47
CA ASP A 69 8.38 0.57 -8.37
C ASP A 69 7.90 1.92 -8.93
N ALA A 70 7.20 1.92 -10.05
CA ALA A 70 6.65 3.14 -10.64
C ALA A 70 5.64 3.80 -9.70
N HIS A 71 4.86 3.01 -8.95
CA HIS A 71 3.90 3.51 -7.98
C HIS A 71 4.57 4.43 -6.96
N SER A 72 5.75 4.07 -6.49
CA SER A 72 6.45 4.85 -5.48
C SER A 72 6.99 6.19 -6.00
N LYS A 73 6.87 6.44 -7.30
CA LYS A 73 7.36 7.68 -7.92
C LYS A 73 6.22 8.59 -8.36
N THR A 74 4.98 8.24 -8.02
CA THR A 74 3.82 9.04 -8.43
C THR A 74 3.64 10.27 -7.54
N PRO A 75 2.95 11.32 -8.03
CA PRO A 75 2.66 12.49 -7.21
C PRO A 75 1.85 12.17 -5.97
N HIS A 76 0.88 11.25 -6.09
CA HIS A 76 0.06 10.90 -4.92
C HIS A 76 0.85 10.10 -3.88
N TYR A 77 1.83 9.32 -4.30
CA TYR A 77 2.70 8.64 -3.35
C TYR A 77 3.61 9.66 -2.63
N GLU A 78 4.15 10.61 -3.37
CA GLU A 78 4.98 11.67 -2.76
C GLU A 78 4.19 12.47 -1.74
N ARG A 79 2.93 12.77 -2.05
CA ARG A 79 2.06 13.46 -1.11
C ARG A 79 1.82 12.62 0.14
N LEU A 80 1.59 11.32 -0.03
CA LEU A 80 1.42 10.42 1.11
C LEU A 80 2.62 10.47 2.04
N VAL A 81 3.83 10.41 1.49
CA VAL A 81 5.06 10.43 2.30
C VAL A 81 5.14 11.69 3.15
N LYS A 82 4.68 12.81 2.62
CA LYS A 82 4.66 14.08 3.35
C LYS A 82 3.54 14.14 4.39
N GLU A 83 2.35 13.72 4.00
CA GLU A 83 1.17 13.86 4.87
C GLU A 83 1.16 12.89 6.04
N ARG A 84 1.85 11.76 5.91
CA ARG A 84 1.87 10.76 6.99
C ARG A 84 2.84 11.11 8.12
N VAL A 85 3.66 12.13 7.93
CA VAL A 85 4.63 12.54 8.96
C VAL A 85 3.89 12.92 10.24
N GLY A 86 4.31 12.34 11.37
CA GLY A 86 3.67 12.59 12.65
C GLY A 86 2.41 11.78 12.90
N LEU A 87 1.95 11.00 11.90
CA LEU A 87 0.74 10.19 12.03
C LEU A 87 1.06 8.70 12.18
N VAL A 88 2.23 8.26 11.70
CA VAL A 88 2.59 6.85 11.64
C VAL A 88 3.54 6.51 12.78
N ALA A 89 3.17 5.47 13.55
CA ALA A 89 3.97 4.95 14.63
C ALA A 89 4.90 3.84 14.11
N GLU A 90 5.88 3.48 14.92
CA GLU A 90 6.74 2.33 14.62
C GLU A 90 5.94 1.04 14.68
N GLY A 91 6.43 0.02 13.98
CA GLY A 91 5.79 -1.29 13.95
C GLY A 91 5.07 -1.59 12.66
N GLY A 92 5.18 -0.70 11.67
CA GLY A 92 4.70 -0.99 10.33
C GLY A 92 5.67 -1.90 9.60
N GLU A 93 5.18 -2.57 8.55
CA GLU A 93 6.04 -3.41 7.73
C GLU A 93 5.42 -3.62 6.36
N ASN A 94 6.29 -3.88 5.40
CA ASN A 94 5.91 -4.21 4.04
C ASN A 94 6.29 -5.65 3.80
N THR A 95 5.33 -6.48 3.39
CA THR A 95 5.55 -7.89 3.14
C THR A 95 5.17 -8.22 1.70
N ARG A 96 6.16 -8.66 0.93
CA ARG A 96 5.89 -9.14 -0.43
C ARG A 96 5.51 -10.60 -0.37
N LEU A 97 4.46 -10.95 -1.11
CA LEU A 97 3.94 -12.31 -1.15
C LEU A 97 3.92 -12.80 -2.58
N GLU A 98 4.16 -14.08 -2.71
CA GLU A 98 4.10 -14.74 -4.01
C GLU A 98 3.04 -15.83 -3.92
N GLU A 99 2.16 -15.88 -4.90
CA GLU A 99 1.11 -16.90 -4.89
C GLU A 99 1.71 -18.28 -5.07
N ILE A 100 1.26 -19.21 -4.24
CA ILE A 100 1.65 -20.60 -4.38
C ILE A 100 0.65 -21.27 -5.31
N LEU A 101 1.12 -21.67 -6.47
CA LEU A 101 0.27 -22.32 -7.47
C LEU A 101 0.23 -23.82 -7.21
N VAL A 102 -0.96 -24.41 -7.20
CA VAL A 102 -1.18 -25.84 -6.97
C VAL A 102 -1.84 -26.50 -8.16
#